data_14dc2bdabfb63de56f5e694efed34096
#
_entry.id   14dc2bdabfb63de56f5e694efed34096
#
_cell.length_a   1.000
_cell.length_b   1.000
_cell.length_c   1.000
_cell.angle_alpha   90.00
_cell.angle_beta   90.00
_cell.angle_gamma   90.00
#
_symmetry.space_group_name_H-M   'P 1'
#
loop_
_entity.id
_entity.type
_entity.pdbx_description
1 polymer ?
#
loop_
_entity_poly.entity_id
_entity_poly.type
_entity_poly.pdbx_seq_one_letter_code
_entity_poly.pdbx_strand_id
1 'polypeptide(L)'
;IDKNAARIDEVKSEIESLFLELATDESQLNYPIYYAIAREGKAGKTTDLDNDFHVIFESIINDIPEPKVDEDASKGAQLLVAALAADNYLGKYCIGKIFRGKLKKGQTVKIIQKDTMKNAKVDQLFTYKGLGREETEEAIAGDIVALTGVSEANIGDTIATGDTPEALPTIELEPPTLSIYI
;
A
#
# COMPACT_ATOMS: atom_id res chain seq x y z
N ILE A 1 19.85 2.69 -17.59
CA ILE A 1 21.23 2.39 -17.98
C ILE A 1 21.82 3.39 -19.00
N ASP A 2 21.08 4.42 -19.40
CA ASP A 2 21.45 5.43 -20.41
C ASP A 2 22.36 6.56 -19.89
N LYS A 3 22.66 6.59 -18.61
CA LYS A 3 23.50 7.63 -18.01
C LYS A 3 25.00 7.33 -18.20
N ASN A 4 25.79 8.35 -18.53
CA ASN A 4 27.26 8.21 -18.68
C ASN A 4 27.95 7.71 -17.41
N ALA A 5 27.35 7.90 -16.25
CA ALA A 5 27.84 7.43 -14.96
C ALA A 5 27.16 6.13 -14.49
N ALA A 6 26.52 5.37 -15.37
CA ALA A 6 25.93 4.10 -15.02
C ALA A 6 27.01 3.07 -14.64
N ARG A 7 26.90 2.49 -13.43
CA ARG A 7 27.84 1.53 -12.84
C ARG A 7 27.16 0.17 -12.71
N ILE A 8 26.79 -0.44 -13.84
CA ILE A 8 25.92 -1.63 -13.88
C ILE A 8 26.48 -2.78 -13.05
N ASP A 9 27.74 -3.17 -13.30
CA ASP A 9 28.35 -4.34 -12.63
C ASP A 9 28.62 -4.08 -11.14
N GLU A 10 29.02 -2.85 -10.79
CA GLU A 10 29.24 -2.43 -9.41
C GLU A 10 27.93 -2.44 -8.63
N VAL A 11 26.87 -1.87 -9.18
CA VAL A 11 25.52 -1.87 -8.55
C VAL A 11 24.99 -3.30 -8.38
N LYS A 12 25.20 -4.19 -9.33
CA LYS A 12 24.83 -5.61 -9.17
C LYS A 12 25.55 -6.25 -7.99
N SER A 13 26.86 -6.05 -7.88
CA SER A 13 27.64 -6.59 -6.76
C SER A 13 27.22 -5.99 -5.40
N GLU A 14 26.88 -4.70 -5.36
CA GLU A 14 26.35 -4.05 -4.16
C GLU A 14 24.99 -4.65 -3.76
N ILE A 15 24.08 -4.90 -4.72
CA ILE A 15 22.78 -5.54 -4.49
C ILE A 15 22.97 -6.99 -4.01
N GLU A 16 23.83 -7.78 -4.65
CA GLU A 16 24.12 -9.14 -4.24
C GLU A 16 24.64 -9.20 -2.80
N SER A 17 25.57 -8.30 -2.45
CA SER A 17 26.10 -8.20 -1.07
C SER A 17 25.00 -7.84 -0.07
N LEU A 18 24.12 -6.91 -0.41
CA LEU A 18 23.00 -6.52 0.44
C LEU A 18 22.01 -7.68 0.66
N PHE A 19 21.67 -8.41 -0.40
CA PHE A 19 20.78 -9.57 -0.28
C PHE A 19 21.40 -10.69 0.54
N LEU A 20 22.70 -10.95 0.39
CA LEU A 20 23.42 -11.94 1.21
C LEU A 20 23.40 -11.59 2.71
N GLU A 21 23.42 -10.30 3.04
CA GLU A 21 23.36 -9.84 4.44
C GLU A 21 21.95 -9.90 5.00
N LEU A 22 20.92 -9.58 4.21
CA LEU A 22 19.53 -9.42 4.68
C LEU A 22 18.65 -10.64 4.46
N ALA A 23 18.99 -11.55 3.54
CA ALA A 23 18.17 -12.71 3.22
C ALA A 23 18.05 -13.66 4.41
N THR A 24 16.80 -14.01 4.72
CA THR A 24 16.46 -15.01 5.74
C THR A 24 16.10 -16.36 5.13
N ASP A 25 15.95 -16.41 3.82
CA ASP A 25 15.58 -17.59 3.03
C ASP A 25 16.34 -17.59 1.70
N GLU A 26 16.76 -18.76 1.25
CA GLU A 26 17.54 -18.94 0.00
C GLU A 26 16.76 -18.46 -1.25
N SER A 27 15.43 -18.56 -1.24
CA SER A 27 14.58 -18.10 -2.34
C SER A 27 14.72 -16.61 -2.61
N GLN A 28 15.03 -15.81 -1.59
CA GLN A 28 15.21 -14.36 -1.69
C GLN A 28 16.49 -13.96 -2.45
N LEU A 29 17.42 -14.89 -2.65
CA LEU A 29 18.63 -14.68 -3.44
C LEU A 29 18.40 -14.90 -4.95
N ASN A 30 17.25 -15.48 -5.31
CA ASN A 30 16.89 -15.73 -6.69
C ASN A 30 15.90 -14.66 -7.20
N TYR A 31 16.41 -13.46 -7.46
CA TYR A 31 15.63 -12.33 -7.94
C TYR A 31 15.94 -12.00 -9.41
N PRO A 32 14.94 -11.66 -10.24
CA PRO A 32 15.17 -11.25 -11.61
C PRO A 32 15.73 -9.83 -11.68
N ILE A 33 16.64 -9.60 -12.64
CA ILE A 33 17.23 -8.29 -12.92
C ILE A 33 16.76 -7.84 -14.30
N TYR A 34 16.28 -6.61 -14.38
CA TYR A 34 15.86 -5.97 -15.62
C TYR A 34 16.60 -4.65 -15.82
N TYR A 35 16.86 -4.34 -17.08
CA TYR A 35 17.51 -3.10 -17.49
C TYR A 35 16.50 -2.22 -18.21
N ALA A 36 16.52 -0.91 -17.99
CA ALA A 36 15.57 -0.03 -18.62
C ALA A 36 16.14 1.37 -18.91
N ILE A 37 15.58 1.99 -19.95
CA ILE A 37 15.65 3.44 -20.23
C ILE A 37 14.21 3.95 -20.16
N ALA A 38 13.77 4.32 -18.97
CA ALA A 38 12.37 4.63 -18.70
C ALA A 38 11.82 5.78 -19.57
N ARG A 39 12.61 6.83 -19.80
CA ARG A 39 12.21 7.96 -20.64
C ARG A 39 11.99 7.61 -22.11
N GLU A 40 12.61 6.51 -22.59
CA GLU A 40 12.50 6.05 -23.98
C GLU A 40 11.51 4.89 -24.13
N GLY A 41 10.93 4.42 -23.03
CA GLY A 41 10.01 3.30 -23.06
C GLY A 41 10.68 1.96 -23.39
N LYS A 42 11.96 1.78 -23.05
CA LYS A 42 12.73 0.58 -23.40
C LYS A 42 13.09 -0.22 -22.17
N ALA A 43 12.98 -1.55 -22.24
CA ALA A 43 13.39 -2.46 -21.19
C ALA A 43 13.85 -3.80 -21.75
N GLY A 44 14.62 -4.58 -20.96
CA GLY A 44 15.09 -5.89 -21.34
C GLY A 44 15.67 -6.68 -20.17
N LYS A 45 15.85 -7.99 -20.34
CA LYS A 45 16.55 -8.88 -19.39
C LYS A 45 18.08 -8.77 -19.49
N THR A 46 18.55 -8.10 -20.51
CA THR A 46 19.98 -7.79 -20.75
C THR A 46 20.13 -6.30 -21.05
N THR A 47 21.35 -5.84 -21.24
CA THR A 47 21.62 -4.46 -21.66
C THR A 47 21.23 -4.17 -23.11
N ASP A 48 20.91 -5.20 -23.91
CA ASP A 48 20.27 -5.08 -25.22
C ASP A 48 18.75 -4.98 -24.97
N LEU A 49 18.19 -3.78 -25.17
CA LEU A 49 16.85 -3.45 -24.75
C LEU A 49 15.84 -3.57 -25.89
N ASP A 50 14.69 -4.15 -25.60
CA ASP A 50 13.52 -4.09 -26.45
C ASP A 50 12.94 -2.66 -26.51
N ASN A 51 12.16 -2.36 -27.56
CA ASN A 51 11.56 -1.03 -27.74
C ASN A 51 10.21 -0.87 -27.01
N ASP A 52 10.03 -1.59 -25.90
CA ASP A 52 8.83 -1.50 -25.05
C ASP A 52 9.15 -1.88 -23.60
N PHE A 53 8.10 -1.83 -22.73
CA PHE A 53 8.16 -2.24 -21.33
C PHE A 53 7.52 -3.59 -21.06
N HIS A 54 7.20 -4.37 -22.09
CA HIS A 54 6.44 -5.61 -21.94
C HIS A 54 7.08 -6.56 -20.92
N VAL A 55 8.41 -6.74 -20.99
CA VAL A 55 9.16 -7.58 -20.06
C VAL A 55 9.02 -7.18 -18.59
N ILE A 56 8.89 -5.88 -18.30
CA ILE A 56 8.67 -5.37 -16.93
C ILE A 56 7.23 -5.66 -16.48
N PHE A 57 6.25 -5.45 -17.34
CA PHE A 57 4.84 -5.73 -17.02
C PHE A 57 4.58 -7.22 -16.84
N GLU A 58 5.19 -8.07 -17.65
CA GLU A 58 5.14 -9.52 -17.44
C GLU A 58 5.77 -9.94 -16.11
N SER A 59 6.92 -9.36 -15.75
CA SER A 59 7.55 -9.61 -14.46
C SER A 59 6.64 -9.24 -13.29
N ILE A 60 5.97 -8.09 -13.36
CA ILE A 60 5.02 -7.68 -12.31
C ILE A 60 3.92 -8.73 -12.15
N ILE A 61 3.37 -9.25 -13.27
CA ILE A 61 2.29 -10.23 -13.24
C ILE A 61 2.77 -11.59 -12.72
N ASN A 62 3.98 -12.01 -13.10
CA ASN A 62 4.48 -13.36 -12.81
C ASN A 62 5.23 -13.46 -11.49
N ASP A 63 5.96 -12.42 -11.09
CA ASP A 63 6.92 -12.47 -9.99
C ASP A 63 6.37 -11.80 -8.71
N ILE A 64 5.38 -10.89 -8.83
CA ILE A 64 4.79 -10.22 -7.66
C ILE A 64 3.53 -10.99 -7.24
N PRO A 65 3.49 -11.52 -6.00
CA PRO A 65 2.31 -12.23 -5.52
C PRO A 65 1.12 -11.28 -5.36
N GLU A 66 -0.08 -11.82 -5.55
CA GLU A 66 -1.33 -11.10 -5.28
C GLU A 66 -1.43 -10.63 -3.82
N PRO A 67 -2.20 -9.58 -3.54
CA PRO A 67 -2.38 -9.09 -2.17
C PRO A 67 -2.94 -10.17 -1.26
N LYS A 68 -2.29 -10.38 -0.10
CA LYS A 68 -2.85 -11.26 0.94
C LYS A 68 -4.11 -10.62 1.51
N VAL A 69 -5.22 -11.34 1.43
CA VAL A 69 -6.53 -10.95 1.95
C VAL A 69 -7.11 -12.06 2.79
N ASP A 70 -7.96 -11.70 3.76
CA ASP A 70 -8.78 -12.67 4.48
C ASP A 70 -10.10 -12.84 3.71
N GLU A 71 -10.34 -14.04 3.19
CA GLU A 71 -11.52 -14.37 2.39
C GLU A 71 -12.80 -14.52 3.23
N ASP A 72 -12.69 -14.58 4.56
CA ASP A 72 -13.84 -14.70 5.46
C ASP A 72 -14.63 -13.38 5.59
N ALA A 73 -15.39 -13.07 4.54
CA ALA A 73 -16.26 -11.89 4.52
C ALA A 73 -17.38 -11.91 5.58
N SER A 74 -17.66 -13.06 6.22
CA SER A 74 -18.71 -13.19 7.25
C SER A 74 -18.42 -12.37 8.50
N LYS A 75 -17.15 -12.11 8.79
CA LYS A 75 -16.69 -11.31 9.93
C LYS A 75 -16.73 -9.80 9.69
N GLY A 76 -17.23 -9.36 8.54
CA GLY A 76 -17.28 -7.95 8.16
C GLY A 76 -15.98 -7.42 7.54
N ALA A 77 -16.01 -6.16 7.16
CA ALA A 77 -14.84 -5.50 6.57
C ALA A 77 -13.80 -5.12 7.62
N GLN A 78 -12.53 -5.07 7.19
CA GLN A 78 -11.40 -4.72 8.02
C GLN A 78 -10.36 -3.96 7.20
N LEU A 79 -10.04 -2.73 7.62
CA LEU A 79 -9.06 -1.84 6.98
C LEU A 79 -8.06 -1.35 8.02
N LEU A 80 -6.77 -1.39 7.71
CA LEU A 80 -5.72 -0.77 8.52
C LEU A 80 -5.39 0.61 7.96
N VAL A 81 -5.45 1.63 8.81
CA VAL A 81 -5.07 3.00 8.46
C VAL A 81 -3.55 3.09 8.40
N ALA A 82 -3.01 3.31 7.21
CA ALA A 82 -1.57 3.40 6.97
C ALA A 82 -1.07 4.84 6.84
N ALA A 83 -1.93 5.77 6.42
CA ALA A 83 -1.59 7.18 6.27
C ALA A 83 -2.80 8.09 6.52
N LEU A 84 -2.51 9.34 6.86
CA LEU A 84 -3.49 10.41 6.99
C LEU A 84 -3.12 11.53 6.02
N ALA A 85 -4.13 12.14 5.43
CA ALA A 85 -3.96 13.33 4.62
C ALA A 85 -5.11 14.31 4.88
N ALA A 86 -4.94 15.53 4.44
CA ALA A 86 -5.95 16.57 4.53
C ALA A 86 -6.09 17.28 3.19
N ASP A 87 -7.31 17.65 2.88
CA ASP A 87 -7.69 18.39 1.70
C ASP A 87 -8.61 19.54 2.11
N ASN A 88 -8.50 20.70 1.47
CA ASN A 88 -9.28 21.89 1.83
C ASN A 88 -10.81 21.70 1.62
N TYR A 89 -11.21 20.77 0.76
CA TYR A 89 -12.61 20.49 0.46
C TYR A 89 -13.14 19.26 1.20
N LEU A 90 -12.31 18.23 1.36
CA LEU A 90 -12.70 16.94 1.96
C LEU A 90 -12.37 16.86 3.45
N GLY A 91 -11.58 17.81 3.96
CA GLY A 91 -11.06 17.75 5.32
C GLY A 91 -10.03 16.63 5.51
N LYS A 92 -9.95 16.08 6.73
CA LYS A 92 -9.08 14.96 7.08
C LYS A 92 -9.64 13.67 6.47
N TYR A 93 -8.79 12.90 5.81
CA TYR A 93 -9.12 11.57 5.30
C TYR A 93 -8.03 10.56 5.62
N CYS A 94 -8.44 9.30 5.73
CA CYS A 94 -7.58 8.18 6.03
C CYS A 94 -7.29 7.39 4.77
N ILE A 95 -6.05 6.90 4.64
CA ILE A 95 -5.63 6.01 3.56
C ILE A 95 -5.23 4.68 4.18
N GLY A 96 -5.73 3.58 3.63
CA GLY A 96 -5.45 2.26 4.15
C GLY A 96 -5.74 1.15 3.15
N LYS A 97 -5.28 -0.07 3.50
CA LYS A 97 -5.58 -1.29 2.75
C LYS A 97 -6.74 -2.02 3.41
N ILE A 98 -7.68 -2.48 2.59
CA ILE A 98 -8.73 -3.40 3.03
C ILE A 98 -8.15 -4.81 3.08
N PHE A 99 -8.09 -5.41 4.27
CA PHE A 99 -7.58 -6.76 4.46
C PHE A 99 -8.65 -7.84 4.34
N ARG A 100 -9.91 -7.48 4.65
CA ARG A 100 -11.05 -8.40 4.62
C ARG A 100 -12.33 -7.67 4.24
N GLY A 101 -13.22 -8.39 3.55
CA GLY A 101 -14.59 -7.95 3.27
C GLY A 101 -14.68 -6.78 2.29
N LYS A 102 -15.72 -5.97 2.48
CA LYS A 102 -16.08 -4.85 1.61
C LYS A 102 -16.46 -3.62 2.41
N LEU A 103 -15.98 -2.46 2.00
CA LEU A 103 -16.40 -1.16 2.51
C LEU A 103 -17.27 -0.45 1.49
N LYS A 104 -18.31 0.22 1.99
CA LYS A 104 -19.25 1.00 1.16
C LYS A 104 -19.32 2.44 1.64
N LYS A 105 -19.53 3.33 0.69
CA LYS A 105 -19.92 4.71 0.98
C LYS A 105 -21.20 4.75 1.82
N GLY A 106 -21.26 5.62 2.82
CA GLY A 106 -22.40 5.74 3.74
C GLY A 106 -22.50 4.65 4.81
N GLN A 107 -21.58 3.67 4.83
CA GLN A 107 -21.60 2.56 5.79
C GLN A 107 -21.16 3.02 7.18
N THR A 108 -21.85 2.53 8.22
CA THR A 108 -21.39 2.67 9.61
C THR A 108 -20.24 1.72 9.87
N VAL A 109 -19.17 2.23 10.46
CA VAL A 109 -17.94 1.52 10.79
C VAL A 109 -17.57 1.78 12.25
N LYS A 110 -16.68 0.95 12.78
CA LYS A 110 -16.06 1.13 14.09
C LYS A 110 -14.57 1.42 13.89
N ILE A 111 -14.09 2.49 14.51
CA ILE A 111 -12.67 2.82 14.61
C ILE A 111 -12.17 2.13 15.88
N ILE A 112 -11.29 1.16 15.72
CA ILE A 112 -10.68 0.40 16.80
C ILE A 112 -9.30 0.99 17.05
N GLN A 113 -9.15 1.61 18.19
CA GLN A 113 -7.90 2.14 18.74
C GLN A 113 -7.42 1.20 19.84
N LYS A 114 -6.17 1.36 20.30
CA LYS A 114 -5.56 0.44 21.27
C LYS A 114 -6.48 0.08 22.46
N ASP A 115 -7.15 1.08 23.06
CA ASP A 115 -7.96 0.91 24.26
C ASP A 115 -9.41 1.36 24.10
N THR A 116 -9.79 1.80 22.90
CA THR A 116 -11.12 2.37 22.66
C THR A 116 -11.69 1.96 21.31
N MET A 117 -13.00 1.95 21.24
CA MET A 117 -13.74 1.72 20.01
C MET A 117 -14.77 2.82 19.83
N LYS A 118 -14.81 3.45 18.66
CA LYS A 118 -15.70 4.54 18.33
C LYS A 118 -16.49 4.24 17.07
N ASN A 119 -17.74 4.63 17.04
CA ASN A 119 -18.56 4.54 15.85
C ASN A 119 -18.29 5.74 14.93
N ALA A 120 -18.22 5.48 13.65
CA ALA A 120 -18.09 6.49 12.60
C ALA A 120 -18.90 6.08 11.37
N LYS A 121 -18.98 6.96 10.40
CA LYS A 121 -19.64 6.68 9.13
C LYS A 121 -18.71 7.07 8.00
N VAL A 122 -18.58 6.21 7.01
CA VAL A 122 -17.83 6.51 5.77
C VAL A 122 -18.67 7.50 4.96
N ASP A 123 -18.22 8.75 4.84
CA ASP A 123 -18.92 9.75 4.04
C ASP A 123 -18.62 9.58 2.56
N GLN A 124 -17.35 9.51 2.21
CA GLN A 124 -16.87 9.28 0.85
C GLN A 124 -15.79 8.21 0.85
N LEU A 125 -15.76 7.43 -0.21
CA LEU A 125 -14.81 6.36 -0.45
C LEU A 125 -14.17 6.55 -1.82
N PHE A 126 -12.84 6.46 -1.89
CA PHE A 126 -12.06 6.63 -3.11
C PHE A 126 -11.14 5.45 -3.32
N THR A 127 -11.01 5.02 -4.56
CA THR A 127 -9.96 4.11 -5.04
C THR A 127 -8.93 4.88 -5.85
N TYR A 128 -7.71 4.35 -5.94
CA TYR A 128 -6.64 4.97 -6.73
C TYR A 128 -6.65 4.41 -8.15
N LYS A 129 -6.56 5.31 -9.14
CA LYS A 129 -6.47 4.96 -10.54
C LYS A 129 -5.46 5.85 -11.25
N GLY A 130 -4.39 5.23 -11.73
CA GLY A 130 -3.24 5.98 -12.25
C GLY A 130 -2.63 6.89 -11.17
N LEU A 131 -2.49 8.17 -11.47
CA LEU A 131 -1.98 9.19 -10.55
C LEU A 131 -3.07 9.89 -9.73
N GLY A 132 -4.33 9.57 -9.99
CA GLY A 132 -5.48 10.20 -9.33
C GLY A 132 -6.22 9.25 -8.41
N ARG A 133 -7.31 9.76 -7.85
CA ARG A 133 -8.30 8.98 -7.10
C ARG A 133 -9.68 9.20 -7.71
N GLU A 134 -10.48 8.16 -7.72
CA GLU A 134 -11.86 8.18 -8.20
C GLU A 134 -12.78 7.79 -7.05
N GLU A 135 -13.89 8.52 -6.90
CA GLU A 135 -14.91 8.15 -5.92
C GLU A 135 -15.59 6.86 -6.34
N THR A 136 -15.83 5.97 -5.38
CA THR A 136 -16.49 4.68 -5.60
C THR A 136 -17.55 4.43 -4.55
N GLU A 137 -18.57 3.65 -4.91
CA GLU A 137 -19.62 3.23 -3.97
C GLU A 137 -19.19 2.04 -3.10
N GLU A 138 -18.27 1.20 -3.60
CA GLU A 138 -17.79 0.00 -2.90
C GLU A 138 -16.32 -0.24 -3.23
N ALA A 139 -15.56 -0.74 -2.23
CA ALA A 139 -14.21 -1.26 -2.40
C ALA A 139 -14.07 -2.59 -1.65
N ILE A 140 -13.19 -3.47 -2.13
CA ILE A 140 -13.07 -4.86 -1.67
C ILE A 140 -11.71 -5.14 -1.03
N ALA A 141 -11.59 -6.28 -0.37
CA ALA A 141 -10.33 -6.76 0.18
C ALA A 141 -9.23 -6.79 -0.89
N GLY A 142 -8.04 -6.28 -0.53
CA GLY A 142 -6.91 -6.07 -1.45
C GLY A 142 -6.76 -4.62 -1.93
N ASP A 143 -7.86 -3.86 -1.99
CA ASP A 143 -7.83 -2.46 -2.43
C ASP A 143 -7.13 -1.55 -1.42
N ILE A 144 -6.42 -0.55 -1.94
CA ILE A 144 -5.96 0.61 -1.19
C ILE A 144 -6.96 1.74 -1.43
N VAL A 145 -7.52 2.25 -0.35
CA VAL A 145 -8.59 3.26 -0.42
C VAL A 145 -8.27 4.49 0.40
N ALA A 146 -8.86 5.62 0.02
CA ALA A 146 -8.98 6.80 0.86
C ALA A 146 -10.44 6.98 1.27
N LEU A 147 -10.69 7.32 2.54
CA LEU A 147 -12.05 7.50 3.05
C LEU A 147 -12.15 8.70 3.99
N THR A 148 -13.29 9.39 3.93
CA THR A 148 -13.66 10.49 4.81
C THR A 148 -14.75 10.05 5.82
N GLY A 149 -15.07 10.91 6.78
CA GLY A 149 -16.07 10.59 7.83
C GLY A 149 -15.49 9.88 9.05
N VAL A 150 -14.20 9.55 9.03
CA VAL A 150 -13.47 8.85 10.11
C VAL A 150 -12.36 9.75 10.70
N SER A 151 -12.67 11.00 10.95
CA SER A 151 -11.70 12.04 11.35
C SER A 151 -10.92 11.73 12.64
N GLU A 152 -11.47 10.90 13.51
CA GLU A 152 -10.85 10.48 14.77
C GLU A 152 -9.85 9.33 14.62
N ALA A 153 -9.76 8.71 13.44
CA ALA A 153 -8.80 7.65 13.20
C ALA A 153 -7.37 8.19 13.08
N ASN A 154 -6.42 7.40 13.55
CA ASN A 154 -4.98 7.65 13.50
C ASN A 154 -4.29 6.55 12.69
N ILE A 155 -3.02 6.76 12.36
CA ILE A 155 -2.21 5.72 11.72
C ILE A 155 -2.07 4.54 12.68
N GLY A 156 -2.26 3.32 12.16
CA GLY A 156 -2.25 2.10 12.94
C GLY A 156 -3.62 1.68 13.50
N ASP A 157 -4.64 2.55 13.44
CA ASP A 157 -6.00 2.19 13.84
C ASP A 157 -6.64 1.25 12.81
N THR A 158 -7.56 0.42 13.27
CA THR A 158 -8.35 -0.45 12.41
C THR A 158 -9.75 0.13 12.22
N ILE A 159 -10.20 0.23 10.97
CA ILE A 159 -11.59 0.53 10.64
C ILE A 159 -12.27 -0.77 10.27
N ALA A 160 -13.31 -1.14 11.02
CA ALA A 160 -13.98 -2.42 10.86
C ALA A 160 -15.50 -2.30 10.84
N THR A 161 -16.14 -3.32 10.24
CA THR A 161 -17.60 -3.50 10.27
C THR A 161 -17.94 -4.85 10.93
N GLY A 162 -19.22 -5.08 11.19
CA GLY A 162 -19.69 -6.33 11.81
C GLY A 162 -19.93 -6.20 13.32
N ASP A 163 -20.47 -7.27 13.89
CA ASP A 163 -20.89 -7.28 15.31
C ASP A 163 -19.72 -7.46 16.27
N THR A 164 -18.72 -8.27 15.86
CA THR A 164 -17.51 -8.56 16.64
C THR A 164 -16.27 -8.12 15.85
N PRO A 165 -16.02 -6.80 15.74
CA PRO A 165 -14.89 -6.31 14.98
C PRO A 165 -13.58 -6.58 15.72
N GLU A 166 -12.57 -7.02 14.97
CA GLU A 166 -11.23 -7.35 15.48
C GLU A 166 -10.22 -6.29 15.01
N ALA A 167 -9.26 -5.93 15.86
CA ALA A 167 -8.17 -5.07 15.47
C ALA A 167 -7.13 -5.82 14.63
N LEU A 168 -6.59 -5.16 13.63
CA LEU A 168 -5.38 -5.60 12.93
C LEU A 168 -4.13 -5.26 13.77
N PRO A 169 -2.99 -5.92 13.52
CA PRO A 169 -1.72 -5.53 14.14
C PRO A 169 -1.45 -4.04 13.90
N THR A 170 -1.26 -3.31 14.99
CA THR A 170 -1.04 -1.86 14.94
C THR A 170 0.33 -1.53 14.35
N ILE A 171 0.41 -0.46 13.55
CA ILE A 171 1.68 0.11 13.12
C ILE A 171 2.23 0.94 14.28
N GLU A 172 3.36 0.51 14.84
CA GLU A 172 4.05 1.27 15.89
C GLU A 172 4.80 2.44 15.23
N LEU A 173 4.41 3.66 15.62
CA LEU A 173 5.09 4.88 15.21
C LEU A 173 6.02 5.33 16.34
N GLU A 174 7.24 5.70 15.98
CA GLU A 174 8.12 6.38 16.92
C GLU A 174 7.51 7.73 17.36
N PRO A 175 7.58 8.05 18.65
CA PRO A 175 7.07 9.34 19.12
C PRO A 175 7.86 10.50 18.48
N PRO A 176 7.21 11.65 18.22
CA PRO A 176 7.89 12.82 17.66
C PRO A 176 9.02 13.28 18.58
N THR A 177 10.19 13.50 18.01
CA THR A 177 11.40 13.94 18.74
C THR A 177 11.42 15.44 19.01
N LEU A 178 10.56 16.22 18.36
CA LEU A 178 10.48 17.69 18.50
C LEU A 178 9.04 18.11 18.77
N SER A 179 8.85 19.02 19.73
CA SER A 179 7.58 19.72 19.98
C SER A 179 7.76 21.21 19.70
N ILE A 180 6.86 21.80 18.94
CA ILE A 180 6.80 23.23 18.68
C ILE A 180 5.54 23.78 19.38
N TYR A 181 5.70 24.74 20.25
CA TYR A 181 4.60 25.49 20.85
C TYR A 181 4.35 26.74 19.98
N ILE A 182 3.14 26.93 19.51
CA ILE A 182 2.69 28.08 18.72
C ILE A 182 1.81 28.95 19.62
#